data_c6fe66991eb8c88b1eb3a885a8808b84
#
_entry.id   c6fe66991eb8c88b1eb3a885a8808b84
#
_cell.length_a   1.000
_cell.length_b   1.000
_cell.length_c   1.000
_cell.angle_alpha   90.00
_cell.angle_beta   90.00
_cell.angle_gamma   90.00
#
_symmetry.space_group_name_H-M   'P 1'
#
loop_
_entity.id
_entity.type
_entity.pdbx_description
1 polymer ?
#
loop_
_entity_poly.entity_id
_entity_poly.type
_entity_poly.pdbx_seq_one_letter_code
_entity_poly.pdbx_strand_id
1 'polypeptide(L)'
;MIKQIALDLDGTLALENHKVSPATREALYALHHEEGVQVVIATGRRYRTTRYVIDNLGFDVYAVCNGGALVKSPDQETLHADDFHVSELALLARDIGLTIFAQRDAHHLGGADFLIDQSNNWNGSTRLHHANNQQWCETSDLTSGNERFLVCGCFGPEAELVLVEKAVHQHFPNRYNVILVPHLQTGYFYCEISQKHVDKWSGLCQIHPRYQMTHDQICTVGDQLNDMAMVQSCGHGIAMSDGHDDLKEVARFVCGPNDKDGIVDAVNYVRRINANQ
;
A
#
# COMPACT_ATOMS: atom_id res chain seq x y z
N MET A 1 6.58 -9.08 24.52
CA MET A 1 7.57 -9.34 23.44
C MET A 1 6.94 -9.02 22.10
N ILE A 2 7.59 -8.20 21.26
CA ILE A 2 7.19 -7.91 19.88
C ILE A 2 7.46 -9.15 19.04
N LYS A 3 6.46 -9.60 18.29
CA LYS A 3 6.51 -10.79 17.42
C LYS A 3 6.45 -10.46 15.93
N GLN A 4 6.02 -9.25 15.58
CA GLN A 4 5.89 -8.80 14.19
C GLN A 4 6.37 -7.37 14.05
N ILE A 5 7.07 -7.09 12.95
CA ILE A 5 7.34 -5.73 12.46
C ILE A 5 6.75 -5.58 11.06
N ALA A 6 5.87 -4.61 10.88
CA ALA A 6 5.28 -4.28 9.59
C ALA A 6 5.83 -2.93 9.12
N LEU A 7 6.32 -2.90 7.89
CA LEU A 7 7.05 -1.77 7.31
C LEU A 7 6.28 -1.24 6.10
N ASP A 8 6.02 0.06 6.08
CA ASP A 8 5.70 0.69 4.81
C ASP A 8 6.91 0.59 3.86
N LEU A 9 6.66 0.83 2.59
CA LEU A 9 7.66 0.61 1.56
C LEU A 9 8.28 1.93 1.06
N ASP A 10 7.47 2.83 0.54
CA ASP A 10 7.92 4.06 -0.11
C ASP A 10 8.17 5.17 0.91
N GLY A 11 9.42 5.64 1.04
CA GLY A 11 9.80 6.60 2.08
C GLY A 11 10.13 5.95 3.43
N THR A 12 9.95 4.62 3.56
CA THR A 12 10.21 3.87 4.79
C THR A 12 11.26 2.77 4.56
N LEU A 13 10.93 1.66 3.93
CA LEU A 13 11.85 0.53 3.70
C LEU A 13 12.70 0.73 2.44
N ALA A 14 12.08 1.17 1.33
CA ALA A 14 12.74 1.30 0.05
C ALA A 14 13.31 2.71 -0.16
N LEU A 15 14.54 2.78 -0.66
CA LEU A 15 15.16 4.01 -1.14
C LEU A 15 14.52 4.45 -2.47
N GLU A 16 14.81 5.68 -2.93
CA GLU A 16 14.28 6.23 -4.20
C GLU A 16 14.51 5.33 -5.42
N ASN A 17 15.57 4.52 -5.42
CA ASN A 17 15.88 3.55 -6.48
C ASN A 17 15.15 2.20 -6.30
N HIS A 18 14.17 2.11 -5.40
CA HIS A 18 13.41 0.91 -5.04
C HIS A 18 14.23 -0.23 -4.44
N LYS A 19 15.45 0.05 -3.96
CA LYS A 19 16.31 -0.93 -3.29
C LYS A 19 16.25 -0.77 -1.78
N VAL A 20 16.51 -1.85 -1.09
CA VAL A 20 16.74 -1.86 0.36
C VAL A 20 18.23 -1.76 0.61
N SER A 21 18.65 -0.90 1.53
CA SER A 21 20.07 -0.76 1.86
C SER A 21 20.65 -2.07 2.43
N PRO A 22 21.95 -2.33 2.26
CA PRO A 22 22.58 -3.52 2.84
C PRO A 22 22.43 -3.61 4.36
N ALA A 23 22.57 -2.50 5.08
CA ALA A 23 22.46 -2.47 6.54
C ALA A 23 21.03 -2.79 7.01
N THR A 24 20.01 -2.19 6.36
CA THR A 24 18.60 -2.48 6.64
C THR A 24 18.27 -3.93 6.34
N ARG A 25 18.73 -4.46 5.19
CA ARG A 25 18.49 -5.87 4.81
C ARG A 25 19.10 -6.84 5.81
N GLU A 26 20.35 -6.62 6.24
CA GLU A 26 21.05 -7.45 7.22
C GLU A 26 20.34 -7.42 8.57
N ALA A 27 19.93 -6.23 9.03
CA ALA A 27 19.21 -6.06 10.30
C ALA A 27 17.86 -6.80 10.30
N LEU A 28 17.08 -6.68 9.22
CA LEU A 28 15.78 -7.36 9.07
C LEU A 28 15.95 -8.86 8.90
N TYR A 29 17.00 -9.32 8.19
CA TYR A 29 17.31 -10.74 8.05
C TYR A 29 17.58 -11.38 9.42
N ALA A 30 18.46 -10.77 10.22
CA ALA A 30 18.77 -11.26 11.55
C ALA A 30 17.52 -11.25 12.46
N LEU A 31 16.76 -10.16 12.45
CA LEU A 31 15.52 -10.03 13.22
C LEU A 31 14.52 -11.15 12.87
N HIS A 32 14.39 -11.47 11.58
CA HIS A 32 13.45 -12.48 11.09
C HIS A 32 13.90 -13.90 11.36
N HIS A 33 15.13 -14.24 10.93
CA HIS A 33 15.61 -15.63 10.94
C HIS A 33 16.26 -16.06 12.25
N GLU A 34 16.92 -15.14 12.97
CA GLU A 34 17.66 -15.47 14.19
C GLU A 34 16.87 -15.15 15.45
N GLU A 35 16.03 -14.11 15.41
CA GLU A 35 15.28 -13.63 16.57
C GLU A 35 13.78 -14.00 16.52
N GLY A 36 13.31 -14.57 15.39
CA GLY A 36 11.95 -15.10 15.25
C GLY A 36 10.86 -14.02 15.16
N VAL A 37 11.21 -12.77 14.83
CA VAL A 37 10.23 -11.69 14.62
C VAL A 37 9.77 -11.71 13.16
N GLN A 38 8.48 -11.82 12.94
CA GLN A 38 7.91 -11.82 11.60
C GLN A 38 8.06 -10.44 10.94
N VAL A 39 8.60 -10.40 9.72
CA VAL A 39 8.65 -9.18 8.90
C VAL A 39 7.48 -9.20 7.92
N VAL A 40 6.80 -8.04 7.80
CA VAL A 40 5.68 -7.82 6.88
C VAL A 40 5.92 -6.51 6.13
N ILE A 41 5.64 -6.47 4.84
CA ILE A 41 5.57 -5.24 4.05
C ILE A 41 4.11 -4.80 3.95
N ALA A 42 3.81 -3.51 4.21
CA ALA A 42 2.46 -2.94 4.12
C ALA A 42 2.49 -1.68 3.24
N THR A 43 1.98 -1.77 2.01
CA THR A 43 2.14 -0.74 0.98
C THR A 43 0.87 -0.47 0.16
N GLY A 44 0.76 0.73 -0.41
CA GLY A 44 -0.23 1.06 -1.45
C GLY A 44 0.06 0.40 -2.80
N ARG A 45 1.28 -0.10 -3.03
CA ARG A 45 1.66 -0.72 -4.30
C ARG A 45 0.89 -2.01 -4.57
N ARG A 46 0.75 -2.34 -5.87
CA ARG A 46 0.33 -3.68 -6.32
C ARG A 46 1.34 -4.74 -5.93
N TYR A 47 0.91 -5.97 -5.69
CA TYR A 47 1.82 -7.07 -5.33
C TYR A 47 2.95 -7.27 -6.33
N ARG A 48 2.68 -7.18 -7.65
CA ARG A 48 3.70 -7.30 -8.70
C ARG A 48 4.87 -6.33 -8.52
N THR A 49 4.59 -5.07 -8.19
CA THR A 49 5.63 -4.06 -7.97
C THR A 49 6.27 -4.16 -6.59
N THR A 50 5.54 -4.65 -5.60
CA THR A 50 6.07 -4.97 -4.26
C THR A 50 7.05 -6.14 -4.33
N ARG A 51 6.81 -7.12 -5.20
CA ARG A 51 7.68 -8.30 -5.36
C ARG A 51 9.12 -7.92 -5.71
N TYR A 52 9.34 -6.88 -6.52
CA TYR A 52 10.71 -6.40 -6.81
C TYR A 52 11.49 -5.99 -5.56
N VAL A 53 10.82 -5.43 -4.56
CA VAL A 53 11.45 -5.05 -3.29
C VAL A 53 11.66 -6.27 -2.41
N ILE A 54 10.72 -7.20 -2.36
CA ILE A 54 10.86 -8.47 -1.63
C ILE A 54 12.06 -9.27 -2.18
N ASP A 55 12.18 -9.38 -3.51
CA ASP A 55 13.31 -10.04 -4.15
C ASP A 55 14.65 -9.38 -3.77
N ASN A 56 14.66 -8.05 -3.62
CA ASN A 56 15.83 -7.29 -3.20
C ASN A 56 16.13 -7.43 -1.71
N LEU A 57 15.11 -7.67 -0.89
CA LEU A 57 15.27 -7.97 0.54
C LEU A 57 16.00 -9.30 0.74
N GLY A 58 15.78 -10.27 -0.16
CA GLY A 58 16.52 -11.53 -0.21
C GLY A 58 15.93 -12.64 0.66
N PHE A 59 14.76 -12.43 1.23
CA PHE A 59 13.95 -13.47 1.88
C PHE A 59 12.46 -13.14 1.74
N ASP A 60 11.64 -14.17 1.73
CA ASP A 60 10.20 -14.02 1.54
C ASP A 60 9.50 -13.60 2.83
N VAL A 61 8.55 -12.67 2.67
CA VAL A 61 7.81 -12.07 3.76
C VAL A 61 6.31 -11.99 3.41
N TYR A 62 5.46 -11.78 4.39
CA TYR A 62 4.09 -11.38 4.14
C TYR A 62 4.04 -10.01 3.47
N ALA A 63 3.08 -9.82 2.57
CA ALA A 63 2.85 -8.55 1.92
C ALA A 63 1.38 -8.15 2.00
N VAL A 64 1.13 -6.99 2.60
CA VAL A 64 -0.14 -6.28 2.58
C VAL A 64 -0.02 -5.21 1.49
N CYS A 65 -0.75 -5.39 0.41
CA CYS A 65 -0.67 -4.59 -0.82
C CYS A 65 -1.97 -3.84 -1.10
N ASN A 66 -1.95 -2.95 -2.10
CA ASN A 66 -3.13 -2.17 -2.50
C ASN A 66 -3.79 -1.48 -1.30
N GLY A 67 -2.98 -0.84 -0.45
CA GLY A 67 -3.46 -0.13 0.73
C GLY A 67 -4.13 -0.98 1.81
N GLY A 68 -4.01 -2.32 1.75
CA GLY A 68 -4.67 -3.24 2.67
C GLY A 68 -5.63 -4.23 2.00
N ALA A 69 -6.03 -3.96 0.75
CA ALA A 69 -7.02 -4.78 0.04
C ALA A 69 -6.52 -6.18 -0.32
N LEU A 70 -5.21 -6.40 -0.39
CA LEU A 70 -4.61 -7.68 -0.77
C LEU A 70 -3.57 -8.12 0.25
N VAL A 71 -3.68 -9.36 0.73
CA VAL A 71 -2.68 -9.97 1.63
C VAL A 71 -2.11 -11.23 1.00
N LYS A 72 -0.80 -11.28 0.86
CA LYS A 72 -0.03 -12.41 0.34
C LYS A 72 0.83 -13.07 1.42
N SER A 73 0.90 -14.40 1.38
CA SER A 73 1.85 -15.16 2.19
C SER A 73 3.27 -15.09 1.63
N PRO A 74 4.30 -15.53 2.41
CA PRO A 74 5.65 -15.73 1.90
C PRO A 74 5.71 -16.66 0.67
N ASP A 75 4.82 -17.66 0.62
CA ASP A 75 4.68 -18.60 -0.51
C ASP A 75 3.88 -18.01 -1.69
N GLN A 76 3.61 -16.70 -1.67
CA GLN A 76 2.88 -15.94 -2.69
C GLN A 76 1.39 -16.30 -2.83
N GLU A 77 0.83 -17.05 -1.91
CA GLU A 77 -0.60 -17.37 -1.90
C GLU A 77 -1.43 -16.15 -1.47
N THR A 78 -2.60 -15.98 -2.06
CA THR A 78 -3.56 -14.98 -1.63
C THR A 78 -4.26 -15.45 -0.36
N LEU A 79 -4.01 -14.76 0.74
CA LEU A 79 -4.62 -15.04 2.04
C LEU A 79 -5.93 -14.28 2.22
N HIS A 80 -5.99 -13.08 1.63
CA HIS A 80 -7.15 -12.20 1.68
C HIS A 80 -7.16 -11.29 0.45
N ALA A 81 -8.35 -11.06 -0.09
CA ALA A 81 -8.59 -10.08 -1.13
C ALA A 81 -9.94 -9.40 -0.85
N ASP A 82 -9.90 -8.10 -0.60
CA ASP A 82 -11.07 -7.27 -0.38
C ASP A 82 -11.38 -6.50 -1.67
N ASP A 83 -12.13 -7.15 -2.54
CA ASP A 83 -12.44 -6.67 -3.87
C ASP A 83 -13.89 -6.18 -4.01
N PHE A 84 -14.15 -5.31 -4.99
CA PHE A 84 -15.45 -4.72 -5.25
C PHE A 84 -15.71 -4.47 -6.75
N HIS A 85 -16.98 -4.25 -7.12
CA HIS A 85 -17.35 -3.87 -8.49
C HIS A 85 -17.11 -2.38 -8.71
N VAL A 86 -16.46 -2.03 -9.83
CA VAL A 86 -16.10 -0.64 -10.16
C VAL A 86 -17.02 0.02 -11.19
N SER A 87 -18.04 -0.69 -11.70
CA SER A 87 -18.87 -0.23 -12.81
C SER A 87 -19.55 1.11 -12.56
N GLU A 88 -20.12 1.31 -11.36
CA GLU A 88 -20.74 2.58 -10.99
C GLU A 88 -19.71 3.74 -10.92
N LEU A 89 -18.51 3.46 -10.42
CA LEU A 89 -17.41 4.43 -10.36
C LEU A 89 -16.86 4.74 -11.77
N ALA A 90 -16.82 3.74 -12.65
CA ALA A 90 -16.41 3.93 -14.05
C ALA A 90 -17.40 4.81 -14.81
N LEU A 91 -18.71 4.62 -14.61
CA LEU A 91 -19.74 5.51 -15.15
C LEU A 91 -19.58 6.93 -14.63
N LEU A 92 -19.41 7.09 -13.32
CA LEU A 92 -19.21 8.42 -12.69
C LEU A 92 -17.96 9.11 -13.25
N ALA A 93 -16.85 8.41 -13.43
CA ALA A 93 -15.63 8.96 -14.01
C ALA A 93 -15.82 9.41 -15.46
N ARG A 94 -16.53 8.61 -16.28
CA ARG A 94 -16.88 8.99 -17.66
C ARG A 94 -17.75 10.25 -17.72
N ASP A 95 -18.71 10.38 -16.81
CA ASP A 95 -19.61 11.56 -16.74
C ASP A 95 -18.83 12.84 -16.39
N ILE A 96 -17.75 12.73 -15.63
CA ILE A 96 -16.86 13.85 -15.28
C ILE A 96 -15.78 14.07 -16.37
N GLY A 97 -15.69 13.20 -17.38
CA GLY A 97 -14.72 13.30 -18.46
C GLY A 97 -13.34 12.70 -18.13
N LEU A 98 -13.27 11.83 -17.12
CA LEU A 98 -12.05 11.13 -16.71
C LEU A 98 -12.08 9.65 -17.08
N THR A 99 -10.91 9.04 -17.12
CA THR A 99 -10.73 7.60 -17.35
C THR A 99 -10.33 6.93 -16.05
N ILE A 100 -11.13 5.95 -15.62
CA ILE A 100 -10.80 5.11 -14.48
C ILE A 100 -9.89 3.96 -14.91
N PHE A 101 -9.05 3.54 -14.01
CA PHE A 101 -8.36 2.25 -14.08
C PHE A 101 -8.60 1.46 -12.78
N ALA A 102 -8.40 0.15 -12.85
CA ALA A 102 -8.67 -0.75 -11.74
C ALA A 102 -7.58 -1.82 -11.61
N GLN A 103 -7.32 -2.26 -10.39
CA GLN A 103 -6.25 -3.20 -10.05
C GLN A 103 -6.84 -4.48 -9.47
N ARG A 104 -6.32 -5.62 -9.91
CA ARG A 104 -6.74 -6.96 -9.45
C ARG A 104 -5.52 -7.83 -9.09
N ASP A 105 -5.75 -8.91 -8.34
CA ASP A 105 -4.72 -9.91 -8.07
C ASP A 105 -4.61 -10.90 -9.23
N ALA A 106 -3.70 -10.64 -10.15
CA ALA A 106 -3.44 -11.52 -11.30
C ALA A 106 -1.94 -11.88 -11.48
N HIS A 107 -1.11 -11.56 -10.49
CA HIS A 107 0.33 -11.81 -10.57
C HIS A 107 0.65 -13.29 -10.77
N HIS A 108 0.03 -14.16 -9.99
CA HIS A 108 0.25 -15.61 -10.03
C HIS A 108 -0.28 -16.27 -11.32
N LEU A 109 -1.20 -15.62 -12.03
CA LEU A 109 -1.75 -16.08 -13.31
C LEU A 109 -0.92 -15.62 -14.51
N GLY A 110 0.10 -14.76 -14.30
CA GLY A 110 0.84 -14.11 -15.38
C GLY A 110 0.01 -13.11 -16.19
N GLY A 111 -1.22 -12.82 -15.77
CA GLY A 111 -2.16 -11.95 -16.46
C GLY A 111 -1.99 -10.47 -16.11
N ALA A 112 -2.81 -9.63 -16.74
CA ALA A 112 -2.89 -8.21 -16.44
C ALA A 112 -3.49 -8.00 -15.05
N ASP A 113 -2.76 -7.30 -14.18
CA ASP A 113 -3.20 -6.89 -12.86
C ASP A 113 -3.69 -5.44 -12.82
N PHE A 114 -3.73 -4.78 -13.98
CA PHE A 114 -4.11 -3.41 -14.17
C PHE A 114 -4.98 -3.27 -15.43
N LEU A 115 -6.20 -2.78 -15.28
CA LEU A 115 -7.12 -2.55 -16.38
C LEU A 115 -7.41 -1.05 -16.50
N ILE A 116 -7.45 -0.54 -17.74
CA ILE A 116 -7.87 0.82 -18.04
C ILE A 116 -9.19 0.79 -18.79
N ASP A 117 -10.11 1.65 -18.38
CA ASP A 117 -11.39 1.78 -19.04
C ASP A 117 -11.24 2.24 -20.51
N GLN A 118 -12.05 1.66 -21.40
CA GLN A 118 -12.08 1.96 -22.85
C GLN A 118 -12.61 3.36 -23.19
N SER A 119 -12.76 4.24 -22.21
CA SER A 119 -13.17 5.62 -22.46
C SER A 119 -12.18 6.33 -23.38
N ASN A 120 -12.66 7.33 -24.15
CA ASN A 120 -11.81 8.15 -25.01
C ASN A 120 -11.12 9.32 -24.29
N ASN A 121 -11.24 9.38 -22.96
CA ASN A 121 -10.81 10.51 -22.13
C ASN A 121 -9.40 10.35 -21.54
N TRP A 122 -8.52 9.62 -22.21
CA TRP A 122 -7.15 9.43 -21.74
C TRP A 122 -6.35 10.71 -21.76
N ASN A 123 -6.03 11.23 -20.59
CA ASN A 123 -5.11 12.37 -20.44
C ASN A 123 -3.64 11.94 -20.49
N GLY A 124 -2.72 12.89 -20.35
CA GLY A 124 -1.27 12.63 -20.42
C GLY A 124 -0.77 11.65 -19.36
N SER A 125 -1.25 11.76 -18.12
CA SER A 125 -0.87 10.84 -17.04
C SER A 125 -1.40 9.43 -17.26
N THR A 126 -2.64 9.29 -17.72
CA THR A 126 -3.22 7.98 -18.08
C THR A 126 -2.40 7.30 -19.18
N ARG A 127 -2.00 8.05 -20.22
CA ARG A 127 -1.15 7.53 -21.31
C ARG A 127 0.24 7.12 -20.81
N LEU A 128 0.86 7.93 -19.97
CA LEU A 128 2.17 7.61 -19.39
C LEU A 128 2.09 6.36 -18.51
N HIS A 129 1.08 6.28 -17.65
CA HIS A 129 0.89 5.13 -16.77
C HIS A 129 0.63 3.84 -17.56
N HIS A 130 -0.19 3.92 -18.62
CA HIS A 130 -0.37 2.81 -19.55
C HIS A 130 0.95 2.41 -20.22
N ALA A 131 1.71 3.37 -20.78
CA ALA A 131 2.98 3.09 -21.43
C ALA A 131 3.99 2.37 -20.50
N ASN A 132 4.07 2.79 -19.24
CA ASN A 132 4.95 2.19 -18.24
C ASN A 132 4.51 0.79 -17.77
N ASN A 133 3.27 0.40 -18.03
CA ASN A 133 2.68 -0.85 -17.54
C ASN A 133 2.14 -1.75 -18.68
N GLN A 134 2.44 -1.48 -19.95
CA GLN A 134 1.83 -2.15 -21.11
C GLN A 134 1.79 -3.68 -21.02
N GLN A 135 2.87 -4.29 -20.56
CA GLN A 135 2.97 -5.76 -20.44
C GLN A 135 2.02 -6.37 -19.40
N TRP A 136 1.47 -5.53 -18.49
CA TRP A 136 0.62 -5.93 -17.38
C TRP A 136 -0.72 -5.19 -17.35
N CYS A 137 -1.04 -4.53 -18.48
CA CYS A 137 -2.22 -3.71 -18.62
C CYS A 137 -3.10 -4.21 -19.77
N GLU A 138 -4.38 -4.25 -19.54
CA GLU A 138 -5.42 -4.50 -20.54
C GLU A 138 -6.38 -3.32 -20.59
N THR A 139 -7.02 -3.12 -21.74
CA THR A 139 -8.10 -2.14 -21.90
C THR A 139 -9.43 -2.90 -21.93
N SER A 140 -10.38 -2.49 -21.09
CA SER A 140 -11.69 -3.15 -20.96
C SER A 140 -12.79 -2.12 -20.75
N ASP A 141 -14.04 -2.49 -21.04
CA ASP A 141 -15.20 -1.68 -20.65
C ASP A 141 -15.54 -1.94 -19.17
N LEU A 142 -14.99 -1.10 -18.29
CA LEU A 142 -15.20 -1.23 -16.86
C LEU A 142 -16.61 -0.83 -16.39
N THR A 143 -17.46 -0.29 -17.27
CA THR A 143 -18.85 0.08 -16.93
C THR A 143 -19.81 -1.11 -16.98
N SER A 144 -19.47 -2.17 -17.75
CA SER A 144 -20.36 -3.30 -18.04
C SER A 144 -19.94 -4.61 -17.40
N GLY A 145 -18.72 -4.67 -16.79
CA GLY A 145 -18.12 -5.89 -16.29
C GLY A 145 -18.66 -6.35 -14.93
N ASN A 146 -18.70 -7.67 -14.75
CA ASN A 146 -18.91 -8.31 -13.45
C ASN A 146 -17.59 -8.56 -12.69
N GLU A 147 -16.47 -8.06 -13.22
CA GLU A 147 -15.17 -8.23 -12.60
C GLU A 147 -15.07 -7.44 -11.31
N ARG A 148 -14.28 -7.96 -10.40
CA ARG A 148 -14.03 -7.35 -9.09
C ARG A 148 -12.58 -6.90 -9.00
N PHE A 149 -12.36 -5.79 -8.33
CA PHE A 149 -11.07 -5.11 -8.25
C PHE A 149 -10.77 -4.71 -6.81
N LEU A 150 -9.48 -4.71 -6.46
CA LEU A 150 -8.98 -4.34 -5.14
C LEU A 150 -9.03 -2.83 -4.90
N VAL A 151 -8.66 -2.08 -5.93
CA VAL A 151 -8.56 -0.61 -5.94
C VAL A 151 -8.89 -0.13 -7.34
N CYS A 152 -9.50 1.02 -7.44
CA CYS A 152 -9.60 1.74 -8.71
C CYS A 152 -9.19 3.22 -8.53
N GLY A 153 -9.04 3.93 -9.64
CA GLY A 153 -8.66 5.34 -9.57
C GLY A 153 -8.57 6.02 -10.92
N CYS A 154 -8.20 7.28 -10.91
CA CYS A 154 -8.00 8.07 -12.12
C CYS A 154 -6.90 9.12 -11.92
N PHE A 155 -6.34 9.61 -13.02
CA PHE A 155 -5.42 10.74 -13.05
C PHE A 155 -6.10 11.99 -13.58
N GLY A 156 -5.77 13.13 -12.99
CA GLY A 156 -6.26 14.42 -13.46
C GLY A 156 -5.63 15.60 -12.73
N PRO A 157 -5.97 16.83 -13.15
CA PRO A 157 -5.71 18.02 -12.36
C PRO A 157 -6.40 17.91 -10.99
N GLU A 158 -5.77 18.43 -9.93
CA GLU A 158 -6.31 18.37 -8.55
C GLU A 158 -7.78 18.84 -8.48
N ALA A 159 -8.09 19.96 -9.13
CA ALA A 159 -9.44 20.53 -9.13
C ALA A 159 -10.51 19.58 -9.70
N GLU A 160 -10.16 18.77 -10.73
CA GLU A 160 -11.07 17.77 -11.30
C GLU A 160 -11.22 16.57 -10.33
N LEU A 161 -10.14 16.13 -9.71
CA LEU A 161 -10.18 15.00 -8.79
C LEU A 161 -10.90 15.32 -7.48
N VAL A 162 -10.86 16.57 -7.00
CA VAL A 162 -11.70 17.04 -5.90
C VAL A 162 -13.20 16.94 -6.25
N LEU A 163 -13.57 17.12 -7.52
CA LEU A 163 -14.95 16.89 -7.97
C LEU A 163 -15.30 15.41 -7.96
N VAL A 164 -14.36 14.54 -8.34
CA VAL A 164 -14.53 13.07 -8.25
C VAL A 164 -14.76 12.66 -6.79
N GLU A 165 -13.90 13.11 -5.88
CA GLU A 165 -14.03 12.82 -4.44
C GLU A 165 -15.40 13.23 -3.91
N LYS A 166 -15.83 14.47 -4.19
CA LYS A 166 -17.16 14.97 -3.78
C LYS A 166 -18.29 14.12 -4.39
N ALA A 167 -18.20 13.79 -5.66
CA ALA A 167 -19.21 13.00 -6.35
C ALA A 167 -19.27 11.56 -5.78
N VAL A 168 -18.13 10.93 -5.50
CA VAL A 168 -18.07 9.61 -4.86
C VAL A 168 -18.73 9.66 -3.48
N HIS A 169 -18.40 10.63 -2.64
CA HIS A 169 -19.01 10.77 -1.31
C HIS A 169 -20.50 11.08 -1.36
N GLN A 170 -20.95 11.83 -2.37
CA GLN A 170 -22.36 12.16 -2.56
C GLN A 170 -23.19 10.97 -3.05
N HIS A 171 -22.70 10.22 -4.02
CA HIS A 171 -23.44 9.09 -4.62
C HIS A 171 -23.28 7.80 -3.81
N PHE A 172 -22.17 7.64 -3.10
CA PHE A 172 -21.84 6.43 -2.34
C PHE A 172 -21.44 6.78 -0.88
N PRO A 173 -22.34 7.36 -0.07
CA PRO A 173 -22.00 7.80 1.28
C PRO A 173 -21.47 6.65 2.12
N ASN A 174 -20.31 6.85 2.75
CA ASN A 174 -19.62 5.90 3.63
C ASN A 174 -19.21 4.54 2.98
N ARG A 175 -19.20 4.46 1.64
CA ARG A 175 -18.86 3.20 0.95
C ARG A 175 -17.38 3.12 0.56
N TYR A 176 -16.75 4.23 0.27
CA TYR A 176 -15.37 4.28 -0.23
C TYR A 176 -14.49 5.24 0.54
N ASN A 177 -13.20 4.92 0.60
CA ASN A 177 -12.13 5.87 0.84
C ASN A 177 -11.72 6.48 -0.50
N VAL A 178 -11.42 7.77 -0.49
CA VAL A 178 -10.88 8.49 -1.65
C VAL A 178 -9.63 9.23 -1.18
N ILE A 179 -8.50 8.96 -1.80
CA ILE A 179 -7.21 9.55 -1.46
C ILE A 179 -6.65 10.24 -2.69
N LEU A 180 -6.24 11.50 -2.54
CA LEU A 180 -5.62 12.29 -3.60
C LEU A 180 -4.12 12.38 -3.33
N VAL A 181 -3.30 11.91 -4.28
CA VAL A 181 -1.85 11.90 -4.16
C VAL A 181 -1.23 12.66 -5.34
N PRO A 182 -0.27 13.57 -5.12
CA PRO A 182 0.46 14.21 -6.20
C PRO A 182 1.20 13.18 -7.06
N HIS A 183 1.05 13.28 -8.39
CA HIS A 183 1.79 12.46 -9.35
C HIS A 183 2.99 13.26 -9.89
N LEU A 184 4.11 13.16 -9.20
CA LEU A 184 5.30 14.03 -9.40
C LEU A 184 5.83 14.08 -10.83
N GLN A 185 5.68 12.99 -11.61
CA GLN A 185 6.21 12.91 -12.98
C GLN A 185 5.43 13.75 -13.99
N THR A 186 4.16 14.05 -13.73
CA THR A 186 3.28 14.71 -14.72
C THR A 186 2.70 16.02 -14.23
N GLY A 187 2.86 16.36 -12.95
CA GLY A 187 2.20 17.50 -12.30
C GLY A 187 0.68 17.33 -12.14
N TYR A 188 0.15 16.13 -12.41
CA TYR A 188 -1.23 15.75 -12.12
C TYR A 188 -1.31 15.11 -10.75
N PHE A 189 -2.51 14.80 -10.30
CA PHE A 189 -2.78 14.01 -9.12
C PHE A 189 -3.29 12.64 -9.51
N TYR A 190 -3.14 11.69 -8.61
CA TYR A 190 -3.75 10.39 -8.64
C TYR A 190 -4.86 10.34 -7.58
N CYS A 191 -6.07 9.99 -8.00
CA CYS A 191 -7.17 9.69 -7.11
C CYS A 191 -7.27 8.19 -6.95
N GLU A 192 -7.06 7.69 -5.74
CA GLU A 192 -7.24 6.29 -5.38
C GLU A 192 -8.59 6.10 -4.68
N ILE A 193 -9.33 5.07 -5.06
CA ILE A 193 -10.62 4.71 -4.49
C ILE A 193 -10.56 3.25 -4.05
N SER A 194 -10.79 3.02 -2.77
CA SER A 194 -10.88 1.69 -2.14
C SER A 194 -12.13 1.57 -1.27
N GLN A 195 -12.45 0.36 -0.81
CA GLN A 195 -13.54 0.18 0.15
C GLN A 195 -13.25 0.92 1.46
N LYS A 196 -14.30 1.44 2.11
CA LYS A 196 -14.19 2.35 3.28
C LYS A 196 -13.42 1.75 4.46
N HIS A 197 -13.53 0.45 4.67
CA HIS A 197 -12.89 -0.25 5.78
C HIS A 197 -11.47 -0.74 5.47
N VAL A 198 -11.01 -0.55 4.22
CA VAL A 198 -9.69 -1.01 3.78
C VAL A 198 -8.64 0.06 4.09
N ASP A 199 -7.66 -0.33 4.87
CA ASP A 199 -6.42 0.37 5.15
C ASP A 199 -5.30 -0.63 5.46
N LYS A 200 -4.05 -0.16 5.61
CA LYS A 200 -2.91 -1.04 5.90
C LYS A 200 -3.09 -1.83 7.19
N TRP A 201 -3.75 -1.26 8.20
CA TRP A 201 -4.01 -1.97 9.46
C TRP A 201 -5.03 -3.08 9.31
N SER A 202 -6.13 -2.84 8.60
CA SER A 202 -7.14 -3.86 8.32
C SER A 202 -6.55 -5.06 7.56
N GLY A 203 -5.62 -4.80 6.61
CA GLY A 203 -4.87 -5.84 5.93
C GLY A 203 -3.94 -6.61 6.87
N LEU A 204 -3.19 -5.94 7.74
CA LEU A 204 -2.35 -6.58 8.76
C LEU A 204 -3.18 -7.47 9.68
N CYS A 205 -4.38 -7.05 10.07
CA CYS A 205 -5.29 -7.83 10.91
C CYS A 205 -5.71 -9.17 10.29
N GLN A 206 -5.58 -9.37 8.97
CA GLN A 206 -5.84 -10.67 8.33
C GLN A 206 -4.72 -11.69 8.59
N ILE A 207 -3.53 -11.23 9.00
CA ILE A 207 -2.38 -12.09 9.34
C ILE A 207 -2.43 -12.51 10.81
N HIS A 208 -2.83 -11.63 11.71
CA HIS A 208 -2.73 -11.79 13.18
C HIS A 208 -3.42 -13.03 13.72
N PRO A 209 -4.65 -13.43 13.30
CA PRO A 209 -5.33 -14.60 13.83
C PRO A 209 -4.56 -15.91 13.59
N ARG A 210 -3.76 -15.99 12.52
CA ARG A 210 -2.96 -17.17 12.16
C ARG A 210 -1.87 -17.45 13.20
N TYR A 211 -1.42 -16.40 13.92
CA TYR A 211 -0.35 -16.45 14.91
C TYR A 211 -0.83 -16.12 16.33
N GLN A 212 -2.15 -15.92 16.51
CA GLN A 212 -2.73 -15.53 17.80
C GLN A 212 -2.02 -14.28 18.40
N MET A 213 -1.66 -13.33 17.55
CA MET A 213 -0.99 -12.09 17.96
C MET A 213 -1.99 -11.07 18.49
N THR A 214 -1.60 -10.40 19.57
CA THR A 214 -2.29 -9.21 20.08
C THR A 214 -1.62 -7.94 19.52
N HIS A 215 -2.34 -6.83 19.53
CA HIS A 215 -1.82 -5.54 19.04
C HIS A 215 -0.54 -5.11 19.74
N ASP A 216 -0.38 -5.42 21.04
CA ASP A 216 0.83 -5.12 21.83
C ASP A 216 2.07 -5.90 21.39
N GLN A 217 1.91 -6.92 20.56
CA GLN A 217 3.00 -7.72 20.01
C GLN A 217 3.43 -7.28 18.63
N ILE A 218 2.84 -6.17 18.12
CA ILE A 218 3.04 -5.69 16.76
C ILE A 218 3.74 -4.33 16.81
N CYS A 219 4.80 -4.23 16.02
CA CYS A 219 5.46 -2.99 15.68
C CYS A 219 5.12 -2.60 14.25
N THR A 220 4.86 -1.32 13.98
CA THR A 220 4.69 -0.82 12.62
C THR A 220 5.57 0.39 12.39
N VAL A 221 6.05 0.57 11.17
CA VAL A 221 6.88 1.72 10.76
C VAL A 221 6.29 2.32 9.49
N GLY A 222 6.14 3.64 9.46
CA GLY A 222 5.63 4.37 8.31
C GLY A 222 6.11 5.82 8.26
N ASP A 223 5.79 6.54 7.18
CA ASP A 223 6.21 7.92 6.95
C ASP A 223 5.09 8.86 6.53
N GLN A 224 3.94 8.35 6.01
CA GLN A 224 2.86 9.16 5.47
C GLN A 224 1.51 8.94 6.18
N LEU A 225 0.53 9.80 5.85
CA LEU A 225 -0.81 9.74 6.47
C LEU A 225 -1.57 8.44 6.19
N ASN A 226 -1.26 7.73 5.10
CA ASN A 226 -1.83 6.41 4.82
C ASN A 226 -1.31 5.31 5.76
N ASP A 227 -0.29 5.60 6.59
CA ASP A 227 0.23 4.74 7.65
C ASP A 227 -0.43 4.99 9.00
N MET A 228 -1.20 6.07 9.12
CA MET A 228 -1.79 6.53 10.39
C MET A 228 -2.53 5.41 11.11
N ALA A 229 -3.38 4.67 10.39
CA ALA A 229 -4.17 3.58 10.98
C ALA A 229 -3.28 2.50 11.61
N MET A 230 -2.22 2.06 10.93
CA MET A 230 -1.34 1.01 11.45
C MET A 230 -0.44 1.51 12.59
N VAL A 231 0.03 2.77 12.53
CA VAL A 231 0.90 3.35 13.57
C VAL A 231 0.13 3.62 14.86
N GLN A 232 -1.13 4.06 14.77
CA GLN A 232 -1.99 4.31 15.94
C GLN A 232 -2.53 3.04 16.58
N SER A 233 -2.86 2.02 15.79
CA SER A 233 -3.59 0.84 16.25
C SER A 233 -2.71 -0.27 16.82
N CYS A 234 -1.43 -0.30 16.48
CA CYS A 234 -0.49 -1.28 17.01
C CYS A 234 0.07 -0.90 18.39
N GLY A 235 0.68 -1.86 19.07
CA GLY A 235 1.34 -1.62 20.38
C GLY A 235 2.59 -0.74 20.27
N HIS A 236 3.29 -0.76 19.13
CA HIS A 236 4.58 -0.11 18.94
C HIS A 236 4.64 0.60 17.58
N GLY A 237 3.90 1.71 17.43
CA GLY A 237 3.94 2.55 16.23
C GLY A 237 5.22 3.40 16.16
N ILE A 238 5.89 3.37 15.03
CA ILE A 238 7.12 4.12 14.75
C ILE A 238 6.89 4.99 13.50
N ALA A 239 7.36 6.23 13.54
CA ALA A 239 7.40 7.12 12.39
C ALA A 239 8.84 7.36 11.94
N MET A 240 9.04 7.53 10.62
CA MET A 240 10.29 8.02 10.08
C MET A 240 10.47 9.50 10.41
N SER A 241 11.72 9.95 10.69
CA SER A 241 11.99 11.35 11.07
C SER A 241 11.73 12.36 9.94
N ASP A 242 11.86 11.92 8.70
CA ASP A 242 11.56 12.67 7.48
C ASP A 242 10.08 12.49 7.00
N GLY A 243 9.28 11.72 7.75
CA GLY A 243 7.87 11.52 7.50
C GLY A 243 6.99 12.70 7.95
N HIS A 244 5.67 12.54 7.76
CA HIS A 244 4.65 13.54 8.06
C HIS A 244 4.58 13.85 9.57
N ASP A 245 4.43 15.13 9.93
CA ASP A 245 4.45 15.58 11.33
C ASP A 245 3.31 14.97 12.15
N ASP A 246 2.09 14.91 11.62
CA ASP A 246 0.95 14.30 12.30
C ASP A 246 1.18 12.81 12.62
N LEU A 247 1.93 12.09 11.77
CA LEU A 247 2.29 10.70 12.04
C LEU A 247 3.31 10.59 13.18
N LYS A 248 4.27 11.52 13.23
CA LYS A 248 5.26 11.59 14.32
C LYS A 248 4.61 11.91 15.67
N GLU A 249 3.55 12.72 15.69
CA GLU A 249 2.83 13.06 16.92
C GLU A 249 2.16 11.84 17.58
N VAL A 250 1.72 10.86 16.79
CA VAL A 250 1.02 9.66 17.30
C VAL A 250 1.95 8.47 17.50
N ALA A 251 3.16 8.51 16.96
CA ALA A 251 4.13 7.44 17.06
C ALA A 251 4.74 7.35 18.47
N ARG A 252 4.98 6.12 18.94
CA ARG A 252 5.69 5.87 20.21
C ARG A 252 7.21 6.12 20.11
N PHE A 253 7.75 6.04 18.90
CA PHE A 253 9.17 6.27 18.63
C PHE A 253 9.32 6.89 17.25
N VAL A 254 10.27 7.80 17.10
CA VAL A 254 10.66 8.36 15.81
C VAL A 254 12.06 7.84 15.51
N CYS A 255 12.21 7.08 14.43
CA CYS A 255 13.50 6.55 13.97
C CYS A 255 14.20 7.53 13.03
N GLY A 256 15.43 7.24 12.62
CA GLY A 256 16.18 8.03 11.64
C GLY A 256 15.45 8.12 10.28
N PRO A 257 15.98 8.96 9.35
CA PRO A 257 15.39 9.10 8.03
C PRO A 257 15.69 7.87 7.14
N ASN A 258 14.88 7.68 6.11
CA ASN A 258 14.97 6.54 5.20
C ASN A 258 16.36 6.39 4.56
N ASP A 259 16.95 7.49 4.10
CA ASP A 259 18.27 7.54 3.41
C ASP A 259 19.48 7.30 4.34
N LYS A 260 19.26 7.19 5.65
CA LYS A 260 20.29 6.94 6.68
C LYS A 260 19.98 5.70 7.53
N ASP A 261 19.41 4.70 6.91
CA ASP A 261 19.10 3.41 7.54
C ASP A 261 18.18 3.51 8.78
N GLY A 262 17.21 4.43 8.78
CA GLY A 262 16.28 4.60 9.91
C GLY A 262 15.56 3.33 10.33
N ILE A 263 15.39 2.34 9.43
CA ILE A 263 14.84 1.03 9.78
C ILE A 263 15.75 0.24 10.73
N VAL A 264 17.07 0.44 10.69
CA VAL A 264 17.98 -0.18 11.68
C VAL A 264 17.67 0.33 13.08
N ASP A 265 17.29 1.61 13.24
CA ASP A 265 16.84 2.15 14.54
C ASP A 265 15.56 1.50 15.00
N ALA A 266 14.61 1.27 14.08
CA ALA A 266 13.36 0.57 14.38
C ALA A 266 13.61 -0.89 14.80
N VAL A 267 14.53 -1.60 14.15
CA VAL A 267 14.96 -2.96 14.54
C VAL A 267 15.59 -2.94 15.94
N ASN A 268 16.47 -1.98 16.22
CA ASN A 268 17.09 -1.84 17.55
C ASN A 268 16.06 -1.46 18.62
N TYR A 269 15.03 -0.70 18.29
CA TYR A 269 13.89 -0.49 19.20
C TYR A 269 13.18 -1.79 19.53
N VAL A 270 12.87 -2.65 18.56
CA VAL A 270 12.27 -3.97 18.77
C VAL A 270 13.13 -4.83 19.68
N ARG A 271 14.44 -4.92 19.41
CA ARG A 271 15.41 -5.67 20.24
C ARG A 271 15.43 -5.19 21.68
N ARG A 272 15.46 -3.89 21.90
CA ARG A 272 15.45 -3.29 23.24
C ARG A 272 14.16 -3.62 24.01
N ILE A 273 13.00 -3.57 23.35
CA ILE A 273 11.71 -3.95 23.98
C ILE A 273 11.71 -5.42 24.34
N ASN A 274 12.19 -6.29 23.46
CA ASN A 274 12.22 -7.73 23.67
C ASN A 274 13.22 -8.17 24.75
N ALA A 275 14.35 -7.46 24.88
CA ALA A 275 15.36 -7.74 25.93
C ALA A 275 14.90 -7.35 27.34
N ASN A 276 13.89 -6.49 27.48
CA ASN A 276 13.38 -6.01 28.78
C ASN A 276 12.12 -6.77 29.27
N GLN A 277 11.73 -7.86 28.61
CA GLN A 277 10.62 -8.73 28.96
C GLN A 277 11.08 -10.15 29.30
#